data_a814251db73e9ab0293d8fc4d3179f94
#
_entry.id   a814251db73e9ab0293d8fc4d3179f94
#
_cell.length_a   1.000
_cell.length_b   1.000
_cell.length_c   1.000
_cell.angle_alpha   90.00
_cell.angle_beta   90.00
_cell.angle_gamma   90.00
#
_symmetry.space_group_name_H-M   'P 1'
#
loop_
_entity.id
_entity.type
_entity.pdbx_description
1 polymer ?
#
loop_
_entity_poly.entity_id
_entity_poly.type
_entity_poly.pdbx_seq_one_letter_code
_entity_poly.pdbx_strand_id
1 'polypeptide(L)'
;MGDDNFGRNAINQYKNEGIETSYIQRQKGVASGTAMIMVHKKSGENSIIVAPGSNSYLDNKDVDSISRQIRKNDIVLCQLEVPIETVNYVLSLAERKKAITLLNPAKYKKINHNFLRKVDII
;
A
#
# COMPACT_ATOMS: atom_id res chain seq x y z
N MET A 1 4.22 -3.88 7.20
CA MET A 1 5.04 -5.10 7.00
C MET A 1 4.81 -6.07 8.13
N GLY A 2 4.87 -7.39 7.85
CA GLY A 2 4.81 -8.41 8.90
C GLY A 2 6.08 -8.50 9.73
N ASP A 3 5.96 -9.14 10.90
CA ASP A 3 7.10 -9.42 11.79
C ASP A 3 7.67 -10.82 11.54
N ASP A 4 8.08 -11.07 10.30
CA ASP A 4 8.60 -12.35 9.82
C ASP A 4 9.82 -12.15 8.90
N ASN A 5 10.33 -13.25 8.33
CA ASN A 5 11.47 -13.22 7.41
C ASN A 5 11.16 -12.44 6.13
N PHE A 6 9.94 -12.53 5.61
CA PHE A 6 9.55 -11.80 4.40
C PHE A 6 9.60 -10.29 4.62
N GLY A 7 9.04 -9.82 5.76
CA GLY A 7 9.08 -8.40 6.11
C GLY A 7 10.52 -7.90 6.32
N ARG A 8 11.38 -8.68 6.99
CA ARG A 8 12.79 -8.33 7.17
C ARG A 8 13.55 -8.25 5.84
N ASN A 9 13.35 -9.23 4.98
CA ASN A 9 14.00 -9.26 3.67
C ASN A 9 13.57 -8.09 2.78
N ALA A 10 12.26 -7.77 2.77
CA ALA A 10 11.74 -6.64 2.01
C ALA A 10 12.32 -5.30 2.50
N ILE A 11 12.40 -5.08 3.82
CA ILE A 11 13.01 -3.86 4.37
C ILE A 11 14.49 -3.76 3.98
N ASN A 12 15.23 -4.87 4.05
CA ASN A 12 16.63 -4.89 3.66
C ASN A 12 16.82 -4.58 2.17
N GLN A 13 15.96 -5.12 1.32
CA GLN A 13 15.98 -4.81 -0.12
C GLN A 13 15.69 -3.32 -0.37
N TYR A 14 14.68 -2.74 0.27
CA TYR A 14 14.38 -1.32 0.14
C TYR A 14 15.57 -0.43 0.55
N LYS A 15 16.25 -0.77 1.64
CA LYS A 15 17.48 -0.06 2.05
C LYS A 15 18.58 -0.15 1.01
N ASN A 16 18.77 -1.33 0.41
CA ASN A 16 19.80 -1.54 -0.63
C ASN A 16 19.49 -0.73 -1.90
N GLU A 17 18.19 -0.49 -2.18
CA GLU A 17 17.72 0.37 -3.29
C GLU A 17 17.70 1.87 -2.92
N GLY A 18 18.18 2.25 -1.74
CA GLY A 18 18.22 3.65 -1.29
C GLY A 18 16.87 4.21 -0.86
N ILE A 19 15.86 3.36 -0.62
CA ILE A 19 14.54 3.78 -0.18
C ILE A 19 14.55 4.04 1.33
N GLU A 20 14.01 5.16 1.77
CA GLU A 20 13.84 5.48 3.19
C GLU A 20 12.83 4.52 3.86
N THR A 21 13.27 3.82 4.89
CA THR A 21 12.51 2.75 5.54
C THR A 21 12.08 3.04 6.97
N SER A 22 12.45 4.18 7.54
CA SER A 22 12.14 4.52 8.95
C SER A 22 10.65 4.64 9.23
N TYR A 23 9.85 4.86 8.18
CA TYR A 23 8.38 4.97 8.28
C TYR A 23 7.65 3.66 7.96
N ILE A 24 8.36 2.57 7.70
CA ILE A 24 7.72 1.27 7.47
C ILE A 24 7.28 0.69 8.81
N GLN A 25 5.97 0.61 9.03
CA GLN A 25 5.39 0.01 10.22
C GLN A 25 5.53 -1.52 10.20
N ARG A 26 6.00 -2.10 11.30
CA ARG A 26 6.06 -3.56 11.50
C ARG A 26 4.97 -4.00 12.46
N GLN A 27 4.09 -4.87 11.98
CA GLN A 27 2.97 -5.41 12.77
C GLN A 27 3.46 -6.62 13.57
N LYS A 28 3.71 -6.42 14.89
CA LYS A 28 4.21 -7.47 15.79
C LYS A 28 3.23 -8.65 15.83
N GLY A 29 3.77 -9.85 15.65
CA GLY A 29 3.00 -11.10 15.69
C GLY A 29 2.08 -11.33 14.49
N VAL A 30 2.20 -10.52 13.43
CA VAL A 30 1.42 -10.65 12.20
C VAL A 30 2.36 -11.00 11.05
N ALA A 31 1.97 -11.99 10.23
CA ALA A 31 2.72 -12.37 9.04
C ALA A 31 2.61 -11.33 7.94
N SER A 32 3.64 -11.23 7.10
CA SER A 32 3.59 -10.45 5.86
C SER A 32 2.50 -10.96 4.91
N GLY A 33 1.94 -10.06 4.09
CA GLY A 33 1.08 -10.47 2.99
C GLY A 33 1.85 -11.33 2.00
N THR A 34 1.22 -12.40 1.54
CA THR A 34 1.80 -13.35 0.58
C THR A 34 0.80 -13.69 -0.51
N ALA A 35 1.30 -14.03 -1.70
CA ALA A 35 0.51 -14.54 -2.80
C ALA A 35 1.11 -15.84 -3.33
N MET A 36 0.25 -16.84 -3.55
CA MET A 36 0.60 -18.07 -4.26
C MET A 36 0.06 -17.98 -5.68
N ILE A 37 0.94 -18.06 -6.65
CA ILE A 37 0.59 -17.95 -8.07
C ILE A 37 0.81 -19.30 -8.73
N MET A 38 -0.28 -19.91 -9.20
CA MET A 38 -0.26 -21.13 -10.00
C MET A 38 -0.34 -20.74 -11.47
N VAL A 39 0.60 -21.22 -12.28
CA VAL A 39 0.63 -20.94 -13.72
C VAL A 39 0.47 -22.25 -14.49
N HIS A 40 -0.53 -22.32 -15.36
CA HIS A 40 -0.74 -23.49 -16.21
C HIS A 40 0.32 -23.53 -17.33
N LYS A 41 1.13 -24.60 -17.33
CA LYS A 41 2.35 -24.70 -18.15
C LYS A 41 2.11 -24.54 -19.67
N LYS A 42 0.96 -24.97 -20.19
CA LYS A 42 0.67 -24.95 -21.62
C LYS A 42 -0.06 -23.68 -22.08
N SER A 43 -1.06 -23.21 -21.30
CA SER A 43 -1.89 -22.05 -21.69
C SER A 43 -1.34 -20.72 -21.17
N GLY A 44 -0.46 -20.74 -20.16
CA GLY A 44 -0.02 -19.52 -19.48
C GLY A 44 -1.06 -18.90 -18.55
N GLU A 45 -2.27 -19.48 -18.46
CA GLU A 45 -3.29 -19.02 -17.51
C GLU A 45 -2.80 -19.14 -16.08
N ASN A 46 -3.18 -18.19 -15.24
CA ASN A 46 -2.81 -18.18 -13.83
C ASN A 46 -4.02 -18.14 -12.90
N SER A 47 -3.79 -18.64 -11.69
CA SER A 47 -4.69 -18.49 -10.56
C SER A 47 -3.90 -18.00 -9.37
N ILE A 48 -4.41 -16.96 -8.68
CA ILE A 48 -3.70 -16.30 -7.60
C ILE A 48 -4.51 -16.41 -6.32
N ILE A 49 -3.90 -16.96 -5.27
CA ILE A 49 -4.44 -17.02 -3.92
C ILE A 49 -3.66 -15.99 -3.09
N VAL A 50 -4.36 -15.02 -2.50
CA VAL A 50 -3.77 -13.94 -1.71
C VAL A 50 -4.14 -14.10 -0.24
N ALA A 51 -3.12 -14.12 0.62
CA ALA A 51 -3.25 -13.93 2.06
C ALA A 51 -2.76 -12.51 2.39
N PRO A 52 -3.63 -11.54 2.71
CA PRO A 52 -3.24 -10.13 2.82
C PRO A 52 -2.30 -9.84 4.01
N GLY A 53 -2.34 -10.66 5.05
CA GLY A 53 -1.43 -10.53 6.19
C GLY A 53 -1.43 -9.12 6.78
N SER A 54 -0.24 -8.59 7.03
CA SER A 54 -0.03 -7.25 7.62
C SER A 54 -0.63 -6.10 6.80
N ASN A 55 -0.90 -6.28 5.50
CA ASN A 55 -1.55 -5.25 4.68
C ASN A 55 -2.95 -4.90 5.20
N SER A 56 -3.66 -5.86 5.81
CA SER A 56 -5.00 -5.63 6.38
C SER A 56 -5.01 -4.77 7.64
N TYR A 57 -3.85 -4.53 8.24
CA TYR A 57 -3.73 -3.82 9.52
C TYR A 57 -3.31 -2.36 9.36
N LEU A 58 -3.03 -1.92 8.14
CA LEU A 58 -2.70 -0.51 7.91
C LEU A 58 -3.89 0.37 8.27
N ASP A 59 -3.69 1.31 9.18
CA ASP A 59 -4.76 2.17 9.69
C ASP A 59 -4.43 3.68 9.57
N ASN A 60 -5.37 4.52 10.00
CA ASN A 60 -5.22 5.97 9.95
C ASN A 60 -4.09 6.48 10.87
N LYS A 61 -3.79 5.77 11.96
CA LYS A 61 -2.69 6.17 12.87
C LYS A 61 -1.33 5.98 12.21
N ASP A 62 -1.20 4.93 11.39
CA ASP A 62 0.02 4.73 10.59
C ASP A 62 0.21 5.90 9.62
N VAL A 63 -0.87 6.34 8.96
CA VAL A 63 -0.85 7.52 8.07
C VAL A 63 -0.52 8.80 8.83
N ASP A 64 -1.09 8.99 10.02
CA ASP A 64 -0.81 10.17 10.85
C ASP A 64 0.67 10.25 11.25
N SER A 65 1.31 9.10 11.50
CA SER A 65 2.73 9.02 11.86
C SER A 65 3.66 9.63 10.79
N ILE A 66 3.25 9.57 9.51
CA ILE A 66 4.00 10.11 8.37
C ILE A 66 3.45 11.45 7.86
N SER A 67 2.35 11.93 8.42
CA SER A 67 1.62 13.10 7.89
C SER A 67 2.47 14.35 7.76
N ARG A 68 3.46 14.53 8.63
CA ARG A 68 4.39 15.69 8.61
C ARG A 68 5.43 15.60 7.49
N GLN A 69 5.65 14.41 6.92
CA GLN A 69 6.59 14.19 5.82
C GLN A 69 5.98 14.55 4.47
N ILE A 70 4.65 14.44 4.34
CA ILE A 70 3.96 14.77 3.10
C ILE A 70 3.93 16.29 2.91
N ARG A 71 4.50 16.75 1.81
CA ARG A 71 4.64 18.15 1.44
C ARG A 71 3.92 18.46 0.13
N LYS A 72 3.77 19.74 -0.16
CA LYS A 72 3.25 20.19 -1.47
C LYS A 72 4.13 19.65 -2.61
N ASN A 73 3.48 19.14 -3.65
CA ASN A 73 4.07 18.55 -4.85
C ASN A 73 4.77 17.19 -4.65
N ASP A 74 4.76 16.61 -3.44
CA ASP A 74 5.14 15.21 -3.28
C ASP A 74 4.15 14.31 -4.01
N ILE A 75 4.59 13.11 -4.40
CA ILE A 75 3.71 12.09 -5.00
C ILE A 75 3.32 11.09 -3.93
N VAL A 76 2.02 10.91 -3.72
CA VAL A 76 1.44 9.90 -2.84
C VAL A 76 0.86 8.78 -3.68
N LEU A 77 1.59 7.66 -3.76
CA LEU A 77 1.16 6.47 -4.50
C LEU A 77 0.38 5.54 -3.58
N CYS A 78 -0.82 5.19 -3.99
CA CYS A 78 -1.70 4.24 -3.31
C CYS A 78 -2.10 3.07 -4.21
N GLN A 79 -2.53 1.98 -3.58
CA GLN A 79 -3.17 0.84 -4.25
C GLN A 79 -4.33 0.31 -3.37
N LEU A 80 -5.08 -0.69 -3.85
CA LEU A 80 -6.30 -1.16 -3.16
C LEU A 80 -6.15 -2.50 -2.42
N GLU A 81 -4.93 -2.96 -2.15
CA GLU A 81 -4.69 -4.19 -1.37
C GLU A 81 -4.54 -3.96 0.14
N VAL A 82 -4.83 -2.76 0.58
CA VAL A 82 -4.92 -2.33 1.98
C VAL A 82 -6.36 -1.88 2.29
N PRO A 83 -6.71 -1.58 3.56
CA PRO A 83 -8.04 -1.10 3.90
C PRO A 83 -8.40 0.17 3.13
N ILE A 84 -9.58 0.16 2.49
CA ILE A 84 -10.00 1.26 1.61
C ILE A 84 -10.24 2.57 2.38
N GLU A 85 -10.63 2.45 3.64
CA GLU A 85 -10.81 3.57 4.55
C GLU A 85 -9.50 4.30 4.78
N THR A 86 -8.40 3.56 4.95
CA THR A 86 -7.06 4.11 5.11
C THR A 86 -6.58 4.77 3.81
N VAL A 87 -6.85 4.16 2.65
CA VAL A 87 -6.55 4.78 1.35
C VAL A 87 -7.32 6.09 1.19
N ASN A 88 -8.62 6.10 1.50
CA ASN A 88 -9.43 7.32 1.44
C ASN A 88 -8.94 8.41 2.38
N TYR A 89 -8.44 8.02 3.56
CA TYR A 89 -7.87 8.93 4.54
C TYR A 89 -6.58 9.59 4.04
N VAL A 90 -5.64 8.79 3.51
CA VAL A 90 -4.37 9.34 2.99
C VAL A 90 -4.57 10.20 1.75
N LEU A 91 -5.52 9.86 0.86
CA LEU A 91 -5.88 10.71 -0.28
C LEU A 91 -6.42 12.07 0.17
N SER A 92 -7.30 12.09 1.19
CA SER A 92 -7.78 13.35 1.78
C SER A 92 -6.68 14.17 2.45
N LEU A 93 -5.70 13.50 3.05
CA LEU A 93 -4.53 14.16 3.62
C LEU A 93 -3.65 14.77 2.53
N ALA A 94 -3.38 14.02 1.47
CA ALA A 94 -2.58 14.47 0.32
C ALA A 94 -3.21 15.70 -0.36
N GLU A 95 -4.52 15.69 -0.57
CA GLU A 95 -5.28 16.83 -1.10
C GLU A 95 -5.08 18.09 -0.24
N ARG A 96 -5.27 17.98 1.09
CA ARG A 96 -5.03 19.11 2.02
C ARG A 96 -3.58 19.62 1.99
N LYS A 97 -2.62 18.72 1.77
CA LYS A 97 -1.19 19.05 1.67
C LYS A 97 -0.78 19.56 0.29
N LYS A 98 -1.69 19.51 -0.71
CA LYS A 98 -1.40 19.84 -2.12
C LYS A 98 -0.31 18.93 -2.71
N ALA A 99 -0.28 17.67 -2.28
CA ALA A 99 0.51 16.63 -2.89
C ALA A 99 -0.24 16.04 -4.09
N ILE A 100 0.49 15.42 -5.01
CA ILE A 100 -0.07 14.76 -6.18
C ILE A 100 -0.44 13.33 -5.80
N THR A 101 -1.66 12.90 -6.10
CA THR A 101 -2.13 11.55 -5.76
C THR A 101 -2.13 10.65 -6.99
N LEU A 102 -1.55 9.45 -6.83
CA LEU A 102 -1.54 8.41 -7.85
C LEU A 102 -2.15 7.14 -7.27
N LEU A 103 -3.17 6.60 -7.93
CA LEU A 103 -3.84 5.37 -7.54
C LEU A 103 -3.61 4.25 -8.56
N ASN A 104 -3.01 3.16 -8.12
CA ASN A 104 -3.10 1.89 -8.83
C ASN A 104 -4.36 1.14 -8.35
N PRO A 105 -5.43 0.99 -9.17
CA PRO A 105 -6.71 0.38 -8.75
C PRO A 105 -6.67 -1.15 -8.69
N ALA A 106 -5.51 -1.77 -8.74
CA ALA A 106 -5.35 -3.19 -8.42
C ALA A 106 -5.38 -3.38 -6.89
N LYS A 107 -6.08 -4.32 -6.39
CA LYS A 107 -7.10 -5.21 -6.89
C LYS A 107 -8.43 -4.46 -6.98
N TYR A 108 -9.23 -4.66 -8.03
CA TYR A 108 -10.48 -3.93 -8.20
C TYR A 108 -11.36 -3.96 -6.94
N LYS A 109 -11.77 -2.79 -6.51
CA LYS A 109 -12.80 -2.59 -5.47
C LYS A 109 -13.80 -1.55 -5.97
N LYS A 110 -15.07 -1.71 -5.57
CA LYS A 110 -16.09 -0.69 -5.86
C LYS A 110 -15.74 0.57 -5.05
N ILE A 111 -15.37 1.63 -5.75
CA ILE A 111 -15.08 2.95 -5.18
C ILE A 111 -16.12 3.96 -5.68
N ASN A 112 -16.45 4.92 -4.85
CA ASN A 112 -17.43 5.94 -5.19
C ASN A 112 -16.77 7.17 -5.82
N HIS A 113 -17.59 8.04 -6.40
CA HIS A 113 -17.13 9.25 -7.05
C HIS A 113 -16.34 10.19 -6.12
N ASN A 114 -16.76 10.31 -4.85
CA ASN A 114 -16.06 11.16 -3.87
C ASN A 114 -14.64 10.67 -3.55
N PHE A 115 -14.41 9.37 -3.64
CA PHE A 115 -13.06 8.80 -3.54
C PHE A 115 -12.22 9.19 -4.76
N LEU A 116 -12.77 8.99 -5.98
CA LEU A 116 -12.06 9.26 -7.23
C LEU A 116 -11.69 10.73 -7.42
N ARG A 117 -12.51 11.67 -6.93
CA ARG A 117 -12.22 13.11 -7.00
C ARG A 117 -10.95 13.55 -6.29
N LYS A 118 -10.39 12.70 -5.42
CA LYS A 118 -9.13 12.94 -4.68
C LYS A 118 -7.91 12.34 -5.39
N VAL A 119 -8.09 11.78 -6.59
CA VAL A 119 -7.03 11.10 -7.33
C VAL A 119 -6.70 11.91 -8.56
N ASP A 120 -5.44 12.32 -8.69
CA ASP A 120 -4.97 13.09 -9.84
C ASP A 120 -4.61 12.18 -11.01
N ILE A 121 -4.06 10.99 -10.73
CA ILE A 121 -3.58 10.03 -11.75
C ILE A 121 -4.05 8.60 -11.38
N ILE A 122 -4.61 7.86 -12.35
CA ILE A 122 -4.98 6.45 -12.24
C ILE A 122 -4.19 5.65 -13.26
#